data_11df12e91676ae096782da2c031e6e18
#
_entry.id   11df12e91676ae096782da2c031e6e18
#
_cell.length_a   1.000
_cell.length_b   1.000
_cell.length_c   1.000
_cell.angle_alpha   90.00
_cell.angle_beta   90.00
_cell.angle_gamma   90.00
#
_symmetry.space_group_name_H-M   'P 1'
#
loop_
_entity.id
_entity.type
_entity.pdbx_description
1 polymer ?
#
loop_
_entity_poly.entity_id
_entity_poly.type
_entity_poly.pdbx_seq_one_letter_code
_entity_poly.pdbx_strand_id
1 'polypeptide(L)'
;MYYRELHITFKIWWVSLIPVITSLFYLFLFGLGMRGMIGEEICWGDASVDYVLFLAPGVIAMGTIYVAQSIDWTFRNERDWGMLEEILSWPVSRSVYILVKVLSTITLSLFQAFLVLVIGLPILEWEFFAANIPLILLSITLGSICFCFMFVPFMMMIKSSNLLIAITTVILLPLMLCSSAFYSLEAETIPAWFKTVAYLNPMTYTVDILRAGIIGQVAYQEIVWEILVLLAFTVVLFGISLVSLKRVRL
;
A
#
# COMPACT_ATOMS: atom_id res chain seq x y z
N MET A 1 -18.79 -10.65 -10.73
CA MET A 1 -17.71 -9.69 -10.96
C MET A 1 -16.48 -9.96 -10.08
N TYR A 2 -16.58 -9.94 -8.76
CA TYR A 2 -15.44 -10.19 -7.84
C TYR A 2 -14.69 -11.50 -8.14
N TYR A 3 -15.40 -12.63 -8.28
CA TYR A 3 -14.79 -13.91 -8.63
C TYR A 3 -14.04 -13.87 -9.98
N ARG A 4 -14.60 -13.15 -10.97
CA ARG A 4 -13.94 -12.95 -12.27
C ARG A 4 -12.62 -12.18 -12.11
N GLU A 5 -12.62 -11.09 -11.34
CA GLU A 5 -11.40 -10.30 -11.08
C GLU A 5 -10.31 -11.14 -10.43
N LEU A 6 -10.65 -11.87 -9.37
CA LEU A 6 -9.69 -12.76 -8.71
C LEU A 6 -9.20 -13.85 -9.65
N HIS A 7 -10.11 -14.47 -10.43
CA HIS A 7 -9.74 -15.52 -11.37
C HIS A 7 -8.79 -15.02 -12.47
N ILE A 8 -9.03 -13.84 -13.03
CA ILE A 8 -8.14 -13.21 -14.01
C ILE A 8 -6.78 -12.93 -13.37
N THR A 9 -6.76 -12.35 -12.19
CA THR A 9 -5.52 -11.99 -11.49
C THR A 9 -4.70 -13.23 -11.12
N PHE A 10 -5.34 -14.29 -10.62
CA PHE A 10 -4.64 -15.55 -10.33
C PHE A 10 -4.28 -16.36 -11.58
N LYS A 11 -5.04 -16.24 -12.66
CA LYS A 11 -4.67 -16.84 -13.95
C LYS A 11 -3.38 -16.24 -14.52
N ILE A 12 -3.17 -14.96 -14.23
CA ILE A 12 -1.92 -14.26 -14.56
C ILE A 12 -1.06 -14.17 -13.29
N TRP A 13 -0.79 -15.34 -12.67
CA TRP A 13 -0.13 -15.48 -11.36
C TRP A 13 1.17 -14.68 -11.21
N TRP A 14 1.92 -14.50 -12.28
CA TRP A 14 3.13 -13.68 -12.31
C TRP A 14 2.89 -12.22 -11.95
N VAL A 15 1.76 -11.61 -12.40
CA VAL A 15 1.41 -10.22 -12.07
C VAL A 15 1.13 -10.06 -10.57
N SER A 16 0.50 -11.07 -9.96
CA SER A 16 0.24 -11.10 -8.52
C SER A 16 1.52 -11.31 -7.70
N LEU A 17 2.56 -11.93 -8.27
CA LEU A 17 3.84 -12.15 -7.61
C LEU A 17 4.80 -10.95 -7.71
N ILE A 18 4.63 -10.05 -8.69
CA ILE A 18 5.50 -8.88 -8.83
C ILE A 18 5.56 -8.05 -7.53
N PRO A 19 4.46 -7.68 -6.87
CA PRO A 19 4.50 -6.96 -5.60
C PRO A 19 5.24 -7.71 -4.49
N VAL A 20 5.08 -9.05 -4.43
CA VAL A 20 5.77 -9.90 -3.45
C VAL A 20 7.27 -9.92 -3.70
N ILE A 21 7.67 -10.18 -4.95
CA ILE A 21 9.10 -10.23 -5.35
C ILE A 21 9.75 -8.87 -5.11
N THR A 22 9.07 -7.78 -5.49
CA THR A 22 9.58 -6.42 -5.30
C THR A 22 9.74 -6.12 -3.80
N SER A 23 8.77 -6.47 -2.97
CA SER A 23 8.84 -6.31 -1.53
C SER A 23 10.00 -7.09 -0.93
N LEU A 24 10.15 -8.36 -1.27
CA LEU A 24 11.25 -9.18 -0.80
C LEU A 24 12.60 -8.64 -1.28
N PHE A 25 12.68 -8.17 -2.53
CA PHE A 25 13.90 -7.55 -3.04
C PHE A 25 14.30 -6.30 -2.24
N TYR A 26 13.34 -5.44 -1.91
CA TYR A 26 13.59 -4.28 -1.04
C TYR A 26 14.01 -4.71 0.36
N LEU A 27 13.36 -5.72 0.93
CA LEU A 27 13.69 -6.24 2.26
C LEU A 27 15.13 -6.77 2.31
N PHE A 28 15.54 -7.54 1.30
CA PHE A 28 16.91 -8.06 1.21
C PHE A 28 17.92 -6.96 0.92
N LEU A 29 17.65 -6.14 -0.10
CA LEU A 29 18.60 -5.12 -0.52
C LEU A 29 18.85 -4.08 0.58
N PHE A 30 17.78 -3.52 1.14
CA PHE A 30 17.90 -2.49 2.17
C PHE A 30 18.11 -3.11 3.56
N GLY A 31 17.44 -4.21 3.90
CA GLY A 31 17.59 -4.86 5.19
C GLY A 31 19.01 -5.37 5.43
N LEU A 32 19.55 -6.14 4.50
CA LEU A 32 20.92 -6.66 4.64
C LEU A 32 21.98 -5.65 4.21
N GLY A 33 21.73 -4.86 3.15
CA GLY A 33 22.70 -3.92 2.63
C GLY A 33 22.94 -2.72 3.53
N MET A 34 21.93 -2.18 4.19
CA MET A 34 22.05 -1.01 5.07
C MET A 34 22.31 -1.35 6.53
N ARG A 35 22.10 -2.59 6.97
CA ARG A 35 22.41 -3.04 8.33
C ARG A 35 23.85 -2.72 8.73
N GLY A 36 24.80 -2.90 7.82
CA GLY A 36 26.21 -2.59 8.03
C GLY A 36 26.58 -1.10 8.04
N MET A 37 25.70 -0.23 7.51
CA MET A 37 25.96 1.21 7.38
C MET A 37 25.25 2.04 8.46
N ILE A 38 24.05 1.64 8.87
CA ILE A 38 23.20 2.39 9.84
C ILE A 38 23.45 1.93 11.27
N GLY A 39 24.01 0.73 11.46
CA GLY A 39 24.12 0.06 12.75
C GLY A 39 23.04 -1.03 12.88
N GLU A 40 23.22 -1.89 13.86
CA GLU A 40 22.30 -3.03 14.05
C GLU A 40 20.96 -2.61 14.66
N GLU A 41 20.91 -1.47 15.35
CA GLU A 41 19.75 -1.03 16.11
C GLU A 41 19.29 0.38 15.72
N ILE A 42 17.98 0.56 15.58
CA ILE A 42 17.31 1.86 15.42
C ILE A 42 16.37 2.08 16.59
N CYS A 43 16.35 3.32 17.10
CA CYS A 43 15.38 3.73 18.10
C CYS A 43 13.99 3.88 17.47
N TRP A 44 12.99 3.19 18.03
CA TRP A 44 11.58 3.33 17.73
C TRP A 44 10.80 3.48 19.06
N GLY A 45 10.31 4.67 19.34
CA GLY A 45 9.81 5.01 20.67
C GLY A 45 10.89 4.80 21.74
N ASP A 46 10.55 4.11 22.83
CA ASP A 46 11.47 3.81 23.93
C ASP A 46 12.33 2.54 23.69
N ALA A 47 12.21 1.89 22.53
CA ALA A 47 12.91 0.63 22.26
C ALA A 47 13.96 0.74 21.17
N SER A 48 15.03 -0.05 21.31
CA SER A 48 15.96 -0.33 20.24
C SER A 48 15.52 -1.58 19.49
N VAL A 49 15.37 -1.46 18.16
CA VAL A 49 14.84 -2.51 17.28
C VAL A 49 15.85 -2.77 16.17
N ASP A 50 16.02 -4.03 15.77
CA ASP A 50 16.84 -4.37 14.60
C ASP A 50 16.30 -3.62 13.36
N TYR A 51 17.21 -3.04 12.57
CA TYR A 51 16.84 -2.30 11.35
C TYR A 51 15.97 -3.10 10.39
N VAL A 52 16.19 -4.40 10.27
CA VAL A 52 15.44 -5.25 9.38
C VAL A 52 14.00 -5.44 9.87
N LEU A 53 13.81 -5.59 11.18
CA LEU A 53 12.49 -5.65 11.80
C LEU A 53 11.76 -4.30 11.66
N PHE A 54 12.48 -3.18 11.79
CA PHE A 54 11.96 -1.83 11.56
C PHE A 54 11.50 -1.62 10.10
N LEU A 55 12.25 -2.16 9.13
CA LEU A 55 12.01 -2.02 7.69
C LEU A 55 10.82 -2.85 7.19
N ALA A 56 10.60 -4.02 7.77
CA ALA A 56 9.64 -5.00 7.27
C ALA A 56 8.20 -4.46 7.12
N PRO A 57 7.62 -3.73 8.09
CA PRO A 57 6.32 -3.08 7.93
C PRO A 57 6.28 -2.12 6.73
N GLY A 58 7.35 -1.34 6.53
CA GLY A 58 7.50 -0.44 5.39
C GLY A 58 7.45 -1.18 4.05
N VAL A 59 8.15 -2.30 3.96
CA VAL A 59 8.18 -3.14 2.75
C VAL A 59 6.82 -3.79 2.47
N ILE A 60 6.09 -4.23 3.50
CA ILE A 60 4.72 -4.75 3.35
C ILE A 60 3.77 -3.65 2.84
N ALA A 61 3.86 -2.45 3.39
CA ALA A 61 3.06 -1.31 2.95
C ALA A 61 3.39 -0.91 1.50
N MET A 62 4.67 -0.99 1.09
CA MET A 62 5.08 -0.81 -0.32
C MET A 62 4.43 -1.85 -1.24
N GLY A 63 4.39 -3.11 -0.84
CA GLY A 63 3.68 -4.13 -1.59
C GLY A 63 2.19 -3.82 -1.72
N THR A 64 1.56 -3.31 -0.66
CA THR A 64 0.15 -2.90 -0.66
C THR A 64 -0.13 -1.78 -1.67
N ILE A 65 0.72 -0.75 -1.76
CA ILE A 65 0.55 0.32 -2.75
C ILE A 65 0.80 -0.16 -4.18
N TYR A 66 1.75 -1.10 -4.40
CA TYR A 66 1.95 -1.74 -5.71
C TYR A 66 0.73 -2.56 -6.14
N VAL A 67 0.11 -3.30 -5.21
CA VAL A 67 -1.15 -4.01 -5.48
C VAL A 67 -2.25 -3.02 -5.84
N ALA A 68 -2.38 -1.91 -5.11
CA ALA A 68 -3.36 -0.87 -5.43
C ALA A 68 -3.13 -0.24 -6.81
N GLN A 69 -1.86 0.01 -7.19
CA GLN A 69 -1.52 0.49 -8.52
C GLN A 69 -1.85 -0.52 -9.63
N SER A 70 -1.83 -1.83 -9.35
CA SER A 70 -2.15 -2.85 -10.35
C SER A 70 -3.59 -2.76 -10.88
N ILE A 71 -4.49 -2.04 -10.19
CA ILE A 71 -5.83 -1.70 -10.68
C ILE A 71 -5.75 -0.90 -11.98
N ASP A 72 -4.79 0.01 -12.11
CA ASP A 72 -4.58 0.80 -13.32
C ASP A 72 -4.31 -0.09 -14.52
N TRP A 73 -3.53 -1.16 -14.31
CA TRP A 73 -3.20 -2.11 -15.36
C TRP A 73 -4.42 -2.92 -15.81
N THR A 74 -5.20 -3.45 -14.85
CA THR A 74 -6.43 -4.18 -15.15
C THR A 74 -7.48 -3.30 -15.83
N PHE A 75 -7.67 -2.08 -15.37
CA PHE A 75 -8.60 -1.13 -15.97
C PHE A 75 -8.21 -0.76 -17.39
N ARG A 76 -6.93 -0.52 -17.66
CA ARG A 76 -6.43 -0.21 -19.01
C ARG A 76 -6.67 -1.36 -19.97
N ASN A 77 -6.35 -2.57 -19.56
CA ASN A 77 -6.59 -3.75 -20.38
C ASN A 77 -8.07 -3.94 -20.69
N GLU A 78 -8.96 -3.77 -19.72
CA GLU A 78 -10.40 -3.83 -19.93
C GLU A 78 -10.88 -2.77 -20.91
N ARG A 79 -10.30 -1.56 -20.86
CA ARG A 79 -10.60 -0.48 -21.81
C ARG A 79 -10.02 -0.75 -23.20
N ASP A 80 -8.74 -1.10 -23.28
CA ASP A 80 -8.02 -1.27 -24.56
C ASP A 80 -8.55 -2.49 -25.33
N TRP A 81 -9.11 -3.49 -24.65
CA TRP A 81 -9.75 -4.67 -25.25
C TRP A 81 -11.26 -4.50 -25.50
N GLY A 82 -11.83 -3.33 -25.22
CA GLY A 82 -13.27 -3.07 -25.38
C GLY A 82 -14.16 -3.78 -24.36
N MET A 83 -13.60 -4.49 -23.38
CA MET A 83 -14.36 -5.21 -22.36
C MET A 83 -15.05 -4.25 -21.38
N LEU A 84 -14.52 -3.03 -21.21
CA LEU A 84 -15.11 -2.04 -20.31
C LEU A 84 -16.51 -1.63 -20.76
N GLU A 85 -16.74 -1.45 -22.07
CA GLU A 85 -18.04 -1.12 -22.64
C GLU A 85 -19.05 -2.26 -22.42
N GLU A 86 -18.61 -3.50 -22.59
CA GLU A 86 -19.43 -4.68 -22.32
C GLU A 86 -19.81 -4.76 -20.84
N ILE A 87 -18.86 -4.58 -19.93
CA ILE A 87 -19.11 -4.60 -18.46
C ILE A 87 -20.09 -3.50 -18.05
N LEU A 88 -19.99 -2.31 -18.65
CA LEU A 88 -20.84 -1.16 -18.36
C LEU A 88 -22.22 -1.27 -19.02
N SER A 89 -22.41 -2.14 -20.03
CA SER A 89 -23.70 -2.47 -20.60
C SER A 89 -24.55 -3.38 -19.71
N TRP A 90 -23.91 -4.07 -18.75
CA TRP A 90 -24.62 -4.88 -17.77
C TRP A 90 -25.42 -3.98 -16.80
N PRO A 91 -26.51 -4.49 -16.19
CA PRO A 91 -27.31 -3.71 -15.25
C PRO A 91 -26.60 -3.53 -13.89
N VAL A 92 -25.36 -3.02 -13.94
CA VAL A 92 -24.48 -2.85 -12.77
C VAL A 92 -24.10 -1.39 -12.66
N SER A 93 -24.26 -0.80 -11.47
CA SER A 93 -23.84 0.58 -11.25
C SER A 93 -22.31 0.70 -11.26
N ARG A 94 -21.80 1.85 -11.72
CA ARG A 94 -20.36 2.16 -11.73
C ARG A 94 -19.72 2.06 -10.33
N SER A 95 -20.50 2.38 -9.30
CA SER A 95 -20.06 2.26 -7.92
C SER A 95 -19.78 0.80 -7.53
N VAL A 96 -20.59 -0.14 -7.98
CA VAL A 96 -20.35 -1.58 -7.74
C VAL A 96 -19.09 -2.07 -8.46
N TYR A 97 -18.83 -1.57 -9.67
CA TYR A 97 -17.60 -1.89 -10.39
C TYR A 97 -16.35 -1.48 -9.58
N ILE A 98 -16.32 -0.24 -9.06
CA ILE A 98 -15.20 0.23 -8.23
C ILE A 98 -15.12 -0.55 -6.91
N LEU A 99 -16.25 -0.83 -6.27
CA LEU A 99 -16.27 -1.60 -5.03
C LEU A 99 -15.67 -3.00 -5.23
N VAL A 100 -15.93 -3.64 -6.36
CA VAL A 100 -15.32 -4.92 -6.73
C VAL A 100 -13.81 -4.78 -6.87
N LYS A 101 -13.31 -3.72 -7.52
CA LYS A 101 -11.87 -3.44 -7.64
C LYS A 101 -11.23 -3.24 -6.26
N VAL A 102 -11.86 -2.45 -5.38
CA VAL A 102 -11.38 -2.23 -4.00
C VAL A 102 -11.30 -3.55 -3.22
N LEU A 103 -12.36 -4.38 -3.27
CA LEU A 103 -12.38 -5.68 -2.59
C LEU A 103 -11.29 -6.63 -3.12
N SER A 104 -11.08 -6.63 -4.43
CA SER A 104 -10.01 -7.43 -5.05
C SER A 104 -8.63 -6.95 -4.59
N THR A 105 -8.42 -5.64 -4.51
CA THR A 105 -7.16 -5.05 -3.99
C THR A 105 -6.91 -5.45 -2.55
N ILE A 106 -7.91 -5.35 -1.67
CA ILE A 106 -7.78 -5.78 -0.26
C ILE A 106 -7.34 -7.24 -0.20
N THR A 107 -8.03 -8.12 -0.93
CA THR A 107 -7.72 -9.56 -0.92
C THR A 107 -6.30 -9.83 -1.40
N LEU A 108 -5.87 -9.18 -2.47
CA LEU A 108 -4.51 -9.35 -3.02
C LEU A 108 -3.44 -8.74 -2.12
N SER A 109 -3.72 -7.61 -1.46
CA SER A 109 -2.80 -6.98 -0.51
C SER A 109 -2.61 -7.85 0.74
N LEU A 110 -3.69 -8.44 1.26
CA LEU A 110 -3.60 -9.38 2.37
C LEU A 110 -2.82 -10.64 1.98
N PHE A 111 -3.05 -11.17 0.78
CA PHE A 111 -2.30 -12.30 0.25
C PHE A 111 -0.81 -11.97 0.07
N GLN A 112 -0.49 -10.81 -0.51
CA GLN A 112 0.88 -10.32 -0.66
C GLN A 112 1.57 -10.15 0.70
N ALA A 113 0.92 -9.50 1.66
CA ALA A 113 1.47 -9.31 3.01
C ALA A 113 1.72 -10.64 3.72
N PHE A 114 0.79 -11.59 3.60
CA PHE A 114 0.95 -12.94 4.14
C PHE A 114 2.17 -13.64 3.54
N LEU A 115 2.34 -13.59 2.22
CA LEU A 115 3.51 -14.21 1.57
C LEU A 115 4.83 -13.56 2.00
N VAL A 116 4.87 -12.21 2.09
CA VAL A 116 6.07 -11.50 2.55
C VAL A 116 6.41 -11.87 3.99
N LEU A 117 5.41 -11.97 4.87
CA LEU A 117 5.62 -12.41 6.25
C LEU A 117 6.13 -13.86 6.31
N VAL A 118 5.46 -14.79 5.61
CA VAL A 118 5.84 -16.21 5.62
C VAL A 118 7.25 -16.46 5.09
N ILE A 119 7.64 -15.75 4.02
CA ILE A 119 8.98 -15.89 3.43
C ILE A 119 10.03 -15.11 4.24
N GLY A 120 9.65 -13.97 4.80
CA GLY A 120 10.55 -13.12 5.59
C GLY A 120 10.88 -13.70 6.96
N LEU A 121 9.91 -14.29 7.66
CA LEU A 121 10.06 -14.84 9.01
C LEU A 121 11.25 -15.80 9.17
N PRO A 122 11.38 -16.88 8.40
CA PRO A 122 12.47 -17.84 8.58
C PRO A 122 13.85 -17.30 8.18
N ILE A 123 13.90 -16.26 7.36
CA ILE A 123 15.14 -15.69 6.83
C ILE A 123 15.70 -14.64 7.79
N LEU A 124 14.83 -13.96 8.53
CA LEU A 124 15.17 -12.82 9.36
C LEU A 124 15.18 -13.15 10.85
N GLU A 125 14.99 -14.45 11.22
CA GLU A 125 14.96 -14.94 12.61
C GLU A 125 13.99 -14.12 13.50
N TRP A 126 12.86 -13.66 12.94
CA TRP A 126 11.92 -12.82 13.66
C TRP A 126 11.21 -13.59 14.76
N GLU A 127 11.32 -13.12 15.96
CA GLU A 127 10.49 -13.52 17.07
C GLU A 127 9.10 -12.86 16.92
N PHE A 128 8.15 -13.58 16.36
CA PHE A 128 6.78 -13.10 16.06
C PHE A 128 5.90 -12.98 17.33
N PHE A 129 6.50 -12.84 18.51
CA PHE A 129 5.78 -12.97 19.78
C PHE A 129 4.89 -11.78 20.18
N ALA A 130 5.03 -10.61 19.54
CA ALA A 130 4.26 -9.42 19.90
C ALA A 130 3.24 -8.98 18.85
N ALA A 131 3.02 -9.75 17.79
CA ALA A 131 2.17 -9.33 16.68
C ALA A 131 0.70 -9.18 17.08
N ASN A 132 0.20 -7.97 16.97
CA ASN A 132 -1.23 -7.68 17.03
C ASN A 132 -1.87 -7.90 15.65
N ILE A 133 -2.26 -9.15 15.36
CA ILE A 133 -2.85 -9.55 14.09
C ILE A 133 -4.04 -8.65 13.66
N PRO A 134 -5.00 -8.33 14.54
CA PRO A 134 -6.07 -7.40 14.19
C PRO A 134 -5.57 -6.05 13.70
N LEU A 135 -4.53 -5.50 14.29
CA LEU A 135 -3.97 -4.20 13.91
C LEU A 135 -3.24 -4.28 12.54
N ILE A 136 -2.53 -5.38 12.29
CA ILE A 136 -1.90 -5.67 10.99
C ILE A 136 -2.97 -5.73 9.88
N LEU A 137 -4.03 -6.53 10.10
CA LEU A 137 -5.13 -6.65 9.13
C LEU A 137 -5.85 -5.33 8.90
N LEU A 138 -6.06 -4.54 9.96
CA LEU A 138 -6.67 -3.21 9.88
C LEU A 138 -5.81 -2.27 9.02
N SER A 139 -4.51 -2.21 9.28
CA SER A 139 -3.58 -1.36 8.53
C SER A 139 -3.56 -1.71 7.04
N ILE A 140 -3.40 -2.99 6.70
CA ILE A 140 -3.38 -3.44 5.31
C ILE A 140 -4.71 -3.14 4.62
N THR A 141 -5.83 -3.36 5.30
CA THR A 141 -7.16 -3.12 4.73
C THR A 141 -7.40 -1.63 4.50
N LEU A 142 -7.16 -0.77 5.50
CA LEU A 142 -7.31 0.68 5.37
C LEU A 142 -6.34 1.26 4.35
N GLY A 143 -5.07 0.85 4.38
CA GLY A 143 -4.07 1.26 3.40
C GLY A 143 -4.48 0.89 1.97
N SER A 144 -4.94 -0.34 1.76
CA SER A 144 -5.44 -0.80 0.44
C SER A 144 -6.60 0.05 -0.07
N ILE A 145 -7.56 0.38 0.80
CA ILE A 145 -8.70 1.22 0.44
C ILE A 145 -8.24 2.64 0.09
N CYS A 146 -7.37 3.22 0.93
CA CYS A 146 -6.82 4.55 0.76
C CYS A 146 -6.07 4.68 -0.58
N PHE A 147 -5.13 3.77 -0.86
CA PHE A 147 -4.35 3.77 -2.09
C PHE A 147 -5.21 3.46 -3.32
N CYS A 148 -6.20 2.59 -3.21
CA CYS A 148 -7.15 2.33 -4.29
C CYS A 148 -7.89 3.61 -4.68
N PHE A 149 -8.45 4.34 -3.71
CA PHE A 149 -9.14 5.61 -3.99
C PHE A 149 -8.20 6.73 -4.45
N MET A 150 -6.92 6.64 -4.15
CA MET A 150 -5.92 7.55 -4.68
C MET A 150 -5.70 7.36 -6.19
N PHE A 151 -5.65 6.12 -6.68
CA PHE A 151 -5.43 5.83 -8.10
C PHE A 151 -6.71 5.92 -8.97
N VAL A 152 -7.88 5.63 -8.42
CA VAL A 152 -9.16 5.66 -9.15
C VAL A 152 -9.43 6.96 -9.93
N PRO A 153 -9.18 8.19 -9.39
CA PRO A 153 -9.39 9.41 -10.15
C PRO A 153 -8.53 9.50 -11.41
N PHE A 154 -7.26 9.10 -11.33
CA PHE A 154 -6.35 9.10 -12.48
C PHE A 154 -6.80 8.12 -13.54
N MET A 155 -7.18 6.92 -13.14
CA MET A 155 -7.72 5.87 -14.00
C MET A 155 -8.95 6.33 -14.79
N MET A 156 -9.83 7.11 -14.13
CA MET A 156 -11.08 7.59 -14.74
C MET A 156 -10.85 8.81 -15.63
N MET A 157 -9.94 9.71 -15.29
CA MET A 157 -9.77 10.99 -16.00
C MET A 157 -8.79 10.90 -17.17
N ILE A 158 -7.80 10.00 -17.12
CA ILE A 158 -6.74 9.90 -18.11
C ILE A 158 -7.13 8.87 -19.17
N LYS A 159 -7.32 9.35 -20.41
CA LYS A 159 -7.70 8.48 -21.55
C LYS A 159 -6.49 7.72 -22.14
N SER A 160 -5.31 8.29 -22.10
CA SER A 160 -4.09 7.68 -22.66
C SER A 160 -3.48 6.68 -21.68
N SER A 161 -3.38 5.43 -22.07
CA SER A 161 -2.78 4.36 -21.26
C SER A 161 -1.33 4.64 -20.88
N ASN A 162 -0.54 5.21 -21.82
CA ASN A 162 0.86 5.57 -21.57
C ASN A 162 0.99 6.72 -20.56
N LEU A 163 0.13 7.73 -20.68
CA LEU A 163 0.13 8.87 -19.75
C LEU A 163 -0.28 8.44 -18.34
N LEU A 164 -1.25 7.53 -18.22
CA LEU A 164 -1.67 6.98 -16.94
C LEU A 164 -0.52 6.26 -16.25
N ILE A 165 0.21 5.39 -16.96
CA ILE A 165 1.40 4.71 -16.40
C ILE A 165 2.43 5.72 -15.92
N ALA A 166 2.75 6.71 -16.75
CA ALA A 166 3.77 7.70 -16.41
C ALA A 166 3.41 8.48 -15.14
N ILE A 167 2.17 8.96 -15.04
CA ILE A 167 1.70 9.74 -13.89
C ILE A 167 1.66 8.88 -12.63
N THR A 168 1.08 7.68 -12.68
CA THR A 168 0.98 6.81 -11.50
C THR A 168 2.35 6.36 -11.01
N THR A 169 3.30 6.10 -11.91
CA THR A 169 4.69 5.76 -11.55
C THR A 169 5.43 6.94 -10.92
N VAL A 170 5.26 8.14 -11.47
CA VAL A 170 5.89 9.37 -10.91
C VAL A 170 5.35 9.69 -9.52
N ILE A 171 4.06 9.46 -9.27
CA ILE A 171 3.44 9.66 -7.95
C ILE A 171 3.90 8.60 -6.96
N LEU A 172 4.06 7.35 -7.41
CA LEU A 172 4.43 6.22 -6.56
C LEU A 172 5.79 6.42 -5.87
N LEU A 173 6.80 6.89 -6.61
CA LEU A 173 8.16 7.06 -6.08
C LEU A 173 8.24 8.00 -4.87
N PRO A 174 7.70 9.24 -4.92
CA PRO A 174 7.68 10.11 -3.75
C PRO A 174 6.87 9.53 -2.59
N LEU A 175 5.74 8.86 -2.86
CA LEU A 175 4.94 8.23 -1.82
C LEU A 175 5.74 7.16 -1.06
N MET A 176 6.54 6.37 -1.76
CA MET A 176 7.35 5.32 -1.13
C MET A 176 8.57 5.90 -0.42
N LEU A 177 9.31 6.81 -1.05
CA LEU A 177 10.58 7.30 -0.52
C LEU A 177 10.40 8.40 0.55
N CYS A 178 9.36 9.23 0.43
CA CYS A 178 9.05 10.28 1.40
C CYS A 178 8.03 9.79 2.45
N SER A 179 8.21 8.61 2.99
CA SER A 179 7.40 8.04 4.06
C SER A 179 8.29 7.52 5.19
N SER A 180 7.70 7.10 6.29
CA SER A 180 8.41 6.45 7.40
C SER A 180 8.90 5.04 7.09
N ALA A 181 8.72 4.54 5.85
CA ALA A 181 9.03 3.16 5.50
C ALA A 181 10.51 2.79 5.69
N PHE A 182 11.42 3.70 5.32
CA PHE A 182 12.87 3.47 5.38
C PHE A 182 13.57 4.18 6.53
N TYR A 183 12.94 5.22 7.09
CA TYR A 183 13.56 6.12 8.05
C TYR A 183 12.66 6.30 9.28
N SER A 184 13.27 6.37 10.47
CA SER A 184 12.56 6.84 11.66
C SER A 184 12.40 8.36 11.56
N LEU A 185 11.18 8.85 11.51
CA LEU A 185 10.91 10.30 11.46
C LEU A 185 11.26 11.04 12.76
N GLU A 186 11.49 10.31 13.86
CA GLU A 186 11.92 10.85 15.15
C GLU A 186 13.39 11.29 15.14
N ALA A 187 14.21 10.73 14.23
CA ALA A 187 15.61 11.03 14.15
C ALA A 187 15.87 12.56 13.96
N GLU A 188 16.76 13.12 14.77
CA GLU A 188 17.12 14.56 14.72
C GLU A 188 17.83 14.94 13.40
N THR A 189 18.47 13.97 12.75
CA THR A 189 19.19 14.16 11.48
C THR A 189 18.27 14.47 10.31
N ILE A 190 16.95 14.20 10.41
CA ILE A 190 16.00 14.40 9.33
C ILE A 190 15.55 15.85 9.27
N PRO A 191 15.71 16.54 8.09
CA PRO A 191 15.28 17.93 7.92
C PRO A 191 13.77 18.12 8.15
N ALA A 192 13.37 19.27 8.74
CA ALA A 192 11.98 19.56 9.05
C ALA A 192 11.05 19.53 7.82
N TRP A 193 11.52 20.00 6.67
CA TRP A 193 10.74 19.95 5.43
C TRP A 193 10.39 18.51 5.00
N PHE A 194 11.31 17.55 5.21
CA PHE A 194 11.09 16.14 4.88
C PHE A 194 10.03 15.53 5.83
N LYS A 195 10.13 15.82 7.14
CA LYS A 195 9.12 15.41 8.13
C LYS A 195 7.73 15.90 7.74
N THR A 196 7.61 17.18 7.31
CA THR A 196 6.33 17.75 6.85
C THR A 196 5.77 16.99 5.65
N VAL A 197 6.60 16.67 4.66
CA VAL A 197 6.18 15.89 3.48
C VAL A 197 5.76 14.47 3.88
N ALA A 198 6.51 13.82 4.77
CA ALA A 198 6.21 12.49 5.26
C ALA A 198 4.86 12.45 6.02
N TYR A 199 4.54 13.44 6.84
CA TYR A 199 3.25 13.52 7.54
C TYR A 199 2.06 13.86 6.63
N LEU A 200 2.30 14.41 5.44
CA LEU A 200 1.27 14.59 4.41
C LEU A 200 1.05 13.32 3.57
N ASN A 201 1.82 12.28 3.81
CA ASN A 201 1.81 11.05 3.04
C ASN A 201 0.97 9.97 3.75
N PRO A 202 -0.12 9.45 3.15
CA PRO A 202 -0.92 8.40 3.77
C PRO A 202 -0.15 7.09 3.98
N MET A 203 0.94 6.89 3.23
CA MET A 203 1.78 5.71 3.41
C MET A 203 2.48 5.70 4.77
N THR A 204 2.89 6.85 5.30
CA THR A 204 3.49 6.97 6.63
C THR A 204 2.59 6.34 7.70
N TYR A 205 1.33 6.72 7.73
CA TYR A 205 0.35 6.19 8.70
C TYR A 205 0.09 4.70 8.51
N THR A 206 0.04 4.24 7.26
CA THR A 206 -0.11 2.80 6.98
C THR A 206 1.08 2.01 7.53
N VAL A 207 2.31 2.52 7.33
CA VAL A 207 3.54 1.89 7.83
C VAL A 207 3.59 1.90 9.35
N ASP A 208 3.27 3.02 9.98
CA ASP A 208 3.41 3.18 11.44
C ASP A 208 2.38 2.34 12.20
N ILE A 209 1.11 2.26 11.71
CA ILE A 209 0.11 1.33 12.25
C ILE A 209 0.57 -0.13 12.08
N LEU A 210 1.14 -0.48 10.92
CA LEU A 210 1.62 -1.81 10.62
C LEU A 210 2.82 -2.17 11.53
N ARG A 211 3.72 -1.21 11.74
CA ARG A 211 4.88 -1.31 12.61
C ARG A 211 4.47 -1.51 14.07
N ALA A 212 3.49 -0.74 14.54
CA ALA A 212 2.90 -0.94 15.85
C ALA A 212 2.25 -2.33 16.01
N GLY A 213 1.66 -2.86 14.94
CA GLY A 213 1.10 -4.22 14.92
C GLY A 213 2.13 -5.33 14.97
N ILE A 214 3.30 -5.16 14.35
CA ILE A 214 4.36 -6.17 14.28
C ILE A 214 5.31 -6.08 15.47
N ILE A 215 5.75 -4.87 15.85
CA ILE A 215 6.74 -4.64 16.93
C ILE A 215 6.09 -4.54 18.30
N GLY A 216 4.85 -4.02 18.38
CA GLY A 216 4.03 -4.03 19.59
C GLY A 216 4.41 -3.02 20.68
N GLN A 217 5.25 -2.03 20.41
CA GLN A 217 5.84 -1.13 21.43
C GLN A 217 5.40 0.33 21.30
N VAL A 218 4.17 0.61 20.93
CA VAL A 218 3.65 1.98 20.75
C VAL A 218 2.48 2.27 21.68
N ALA A 219 2.40 3.50 22.19
CA ALA A 219 1.29 3.93 23.04
C ALA A 219 -0.04 3.87 22.27
N TYR A 220 -1.09 3.35 22.92
CA TYR A 220 -2.42 3.21 22.30
C TYR A 220 -2.98 4.51 21.73
N GLN A 221 -2.66 5.65 22.33
CA GLN A 221 -3.13 6.97 21.90
C GLN A 221 -2.53 7.38 20.55
N GLU A 222 -1.28 7.07 20.29
CA GLU A 222 -0.59 7.36 19.03
C GLU A 222 -1.18 6.53 17.90
N ILE A 223 -1.39 5.22 18.13
CA ILE A 223 -2.00 4.33 17.14
C ILE A 223 -3.42 4.80 16.75
N VAL A 224 -4.23 5.21 17.71
CA VAL A 224 -5.58 5.72 17.45
C VAL A 224 -5.52 7.00 16.59
N TRP A 225 -4.57 7.89 16.88
CA TRP A 225 -4.36 9.09 16.08
C TRP A 225 -3.99 8.76 14.62
N GLU A 226 -3.06 7.85 14.41
CA GLU A 226 -2.65 7.42 13.07
C GLU A 226 -3.80 6.78 12.28
N ILE A 227 -4.60 5.93 12.93
CA ILE A 227 -5.81 5.34 12.32
C ILE A 227 -6.79 6.45 11.91
N LEU A 228 -7.04 7.44 12.77
CA LEU A 228 -7.96 8.54 12.46
C LEU A 228 -7.47 9.39 11.28
N VAL A 229 -6.18 9.67 11.21
CA VAL A 229 -5.59 10.41 10.09
C VAL A 229 -5.68 9.60 8.79
N LEU A 230 -5.36 8.31 8.82
CA LEU A 230 -5.49 7.44 7.64
C LEU A 230 -6.94 7.32 7.17
N LEU A 231 -7.90 7.25 8.11
CA LEU A 231 -9.33 7.30 7.80
C LEU A 231 -9.73 8.63 7.15
N ALA A 232 -9.23 9.76 7.67
CA ALA A 232 -9.48 11.09 7.08
C ALA A 232 -8.97 11.16 5.63
N PHE A 233 -7.73 10.70 5.37
CA PHE A 233 -7.21 10.58 4.00
C PHE A 233 -8.11 9.71 3.13
N THR A 234 -8.53 8.55 3.63
CA THR A 234 -9.40 7.62 2.90
C THR A 234 -10.73 8.27 2.53
N VAL A 235 -11.36 9.00 3.46
CA VAL A 235 -12.63 9.70 3.22
C VAL A 235 -12.47 10.82 2.18
N VAL A 236 -11.40 11.61 2.28
CA VAL A 236 -11.11 12.67 1.30
C VAL A 236 -10.89 12.10 -0.10
N LEU A 237 -10.05 11.05 -0.23
CA LEU A 237 -9.76 10.41 -1.50
C LEU A 237 -10.98 9.69 -2.08
N PHE A 238 -11.82 9.09 -1.23
CA PHE A 238 -13.12 8.55 -1.65
C PHE A 238 -14.02 9.64 -2.23
N GLY A 239 -14.12 10.79 -1.57
CA GLY A 239 -14.88 11.95 -2.08
C GLY A 239 -14.38 12.42 -3.45
N ILE A 240 -13.06 12.52 -3.64
CA ILE A 240 -12.44 12.88 -4.93
C ILE A 240 -12.78 11.81 -5.99
N SER A 241 -12.72 10.53 -5.64
CA SER A 241 -13.05 9.42 -6.53
C SER A 241 -14.52 9.47 -6.97
N LEU A 242 -15.45 9.77 -6.05
CA LEU A 242 -16.88 9.92 -6.39
C LEU A 242 -17.14 11.09 -7.35
N VAL A 243 -16.45 12.22 -7.15
CA VAL A 243 -16.56 13.39 -8.05
C VAL A 243 -16.02 13.04 -9.44
N SER A 244 -14.89 12.33 -9.51
CA SER A 244 -14.30 11.87 -10.77
C SER A 244 -15.24 10.95 -11.53
N LEU A 245 -15.90 10.02 -10.85
CA LEU A 245 -16.92 9.13 -11.43
C LEU A 245 -18.10 9.84 -12.08
N LYS A 246 -18.57 10.95 -11.46
CA LYS A 246 -19.69 11.73 -12.00
C LYS A 246 -19.30 12.54 -13.25
N ARG A 247 -18.02 12.91 -13.38
CA ARG A 247 -17.53 13.71 -14.52
C ARG A 247 -17.24 12.91 -15.77
N VAL A 248 -16.98 11.61 -15.64
CA VAL A 248 -16.77 10.74 -16.82
C VAL A 248 -18.10 10.48 -17.50
N ARG A 249 -18.40 11.28 -18.51
CA ARG A 249 -19.39 10.95 -19.55
C ARG A 249 -18.67 10.02 -20.53
N LEU A 250 -19.05 8.74 -20.52
CA LEU A 250 -18.72 7.78 -21.58
C LEU A 250 -19.52 8.11 -22.81
#